data_2e9bad7ee8da5c7167c048a9b0c4879a
#
_entry.id   2e9bad7ee8da5c7167c048a9b0c4879a
#
_cell.length_a   1.000
_cell.length_b   1.000
_cell.length_c   1.000
_cell.angle_alpha   90.00
_cell.angle_beta   90.00
_cell.angle_gamma   90.00
#
_symmetry.space_group_name_H-M   'P 1'
#
loop_
_entity.id
_entity.type
_entity.pdbx_description
1 polymer ?
#
loop_
_entity_poly.entity_id
_entity_poly.type
_entity_poly.pdbx_seq_one_letter_code
_entity_poly.pdbx_strand_id
1 'polypeptide(L)'
;MPSHITESRIHGGAYSSPEFAAIFSDANQVQKWLDVETALAATQAQMGLIPHEAAREIARVASVELLDLDALGREGLETGHILVPTLRALQGLCADGLGEYVHYGVTTQDILDTGLILQIRDAWGLVVQRLRGIRGHLLTLALRHKHTPMVARTHGQHALPTTFGYKVAVWVDEIDRHLERFEEAYARVMVGNLTGAVGTLAGLGPQGLEVQRRTLESLGLSAPLSSWHSARDRILEAAWLLVQASATLGRVANEIYHLQRTEIDEVREGRRAGQVGSSTMPHKQNPSTVDLISALSRLVRGQMVALTDAAFQMHERDGTTWRIEWAALPELFIYAGALLARMEGLLQAGLQVREARMRSNLDLLGGLILSERVMLALAPRCGKQTAHHLVHDIALQAQDAGVCFRDALLGDPRLRGCFSAQTLDDLLDPTAYTGLAAEMVDLVATKARPRASGDGAEAVMATQGNTSQSLYATEGM
;
A
#
# COMPACT_ATOMS: atom_id res chain seq x y z
N MET A 1 27.54 -5.34 13.54
CA MET A 1 27.12 -4.58 12.35
C MET A 1 25.74 -5.05 12.00
N PRO A 2 24.79 -4.17 11.64
CA PRO A 2 23.48 -4.63 11.23
C PRO A 2 23.64 -5.49 9.97
N SER A 3 23.13 -6.69 10.01
CA SER A 3 23.14 -7.63 8.90
C SER A 3 22.03 -7.33 7.89
N HIS A 4 21.03 -6.53 8.29
CA HIS A 4 19.90 -6.17 7.48
C HIS A 4 19.80 -4.66 7.26
N ILE A 5 19.34 -4.26 6.05
CA ILE A 5 19.32 -2.85 5.65
C ILE A 5 18.33 -2.00 6.47
N THR A 6 17.22 -2.59 6.93
CA THR A 6 16.20 -1.90 7.75
C THR A 6 16.72 -1.54 9.13
N GLU A 7 17.70 -2.27 9.66
CA GLU A 7 18.35 -2.05 10.96
C GLU A 7 19.58 -1.15 10.88
N SER A 8 20.03 -0.83 9.66
CA SER A 8 21.19 0.00 9.43
C SER A 8 20.98 1.41 9.96
N ARG A 9 21.85 1.89 10.84
CA ARG A 9 21.85 3.29 11.32
C ARG A 9 22.08 4.31 10.20
N ILE A 10 22.66 3.90 9.07
CA ILE A 10 22.95 4.77 7.92
C ILE A 10 21.81 4.69 6.90
N HIS A 11 21.34 3.49 6.58
CA HIS A 11 20.40 3.26 5.49
C HIS A 11 18.96 3.01 5.97
N GLY A 12 18.77 2.50 7.19
CA GLY A 12 17.49 2.01 7.69
C GLY A 12 16.36 3.02 7.58
N GLY A 13 16.64 4.30 7.87
CA GLY A 13 15.65 5.37 7.69
C GLY A 13 15.14 5.58 6.25
N ALA A 14 15.81 5.04 5.24
CA ALA A 14 15.33 5.03 3.86
C ALA A 14 14.41 3.83 3.57
N TYR A 15 14.68 2.68 4.18
CA TYR A 15 14.03 1.39 3.90
C TYR A 15 12.96 1.01 4.91
N SER A 16 12.74 1.82 5.93
CA SER A 16 11.73 1.63 6.97
C SER A 16 11.03 2.94 7.31
N SER A 17 9.89 2.87 7.98
CA SER A 17 9.31 4.00 8.72
C SER A 17 9.26 3.66 10.20
N PRO A 18 9.38 4.64 11.12
CA PRO A 18 9.37 4.37 12.55
C PRO A 18 8.14 3.60 13.03
N GLU A 19 6.97 3.93 12.48
CA GLU A 19 5.69 3.31 12.87
C GLU A 19 5.64 1.83 12.50
N PHE A 20 6.05 1.47 11.26
CA PHE A 20 6.05 0.08 10.82
C PHE A 20 7.17 -0.74 11.47
N ALA A 21 8.34 -0.11 11.71
CA ALA A 21 9.41 -0.76 12.46
C ALA A 21 8.97 -1.08 13.90
N ALA A 22 8.23 -0.17 14.55
CA ALA A 22 7.71 -0.40 15.90
C ALA A 22 6.69 -1.55 15.93
N ILE A 23 5.78 -1.64 14.95
CA ILE A 23 4.77 -2.72 14.90
C ILE A 23 5.43 -4.10 14.77
N PHE A 24 6.51 -4.22 13.98
CA PHE A 24 7.20 -5.50 13.77
C PHE A 24 8.48 -5.64 14.59
N SER A 25 8.67 -4.83 15.66
CA SER A 25 9.76 -5.00 16.60
C SER A 25 9.55 -6.21 17.51
N ASP A 26 10.66 -6.79 18.01
CA ASP A 26 10.63 -7.89 18.97
C ASP A 26 9.79 -7.54 20.20
N ALA A 27 9.93 -6.30 20.72
CA ALA A 27 9.18 -5.85 21.88
C ALA A 27 7.66 -5.86 21.63
N ASN A 28 7.21 -5.34 20.50
CA ASN A 28 5.78 -5.37 20.17
C ASN A 28 5.28 -6.79 19.86
N GLN A 29 6.09 -7.60 19.18
CA GLN A 29 5.74 -9.00 18.91
C GLN A 29 5.51 -9.78 20.22
N VAL A 30 6.45 -9.69 21.16
CA VAL A 30 6.32 -10.32 22.47
C VAL A 30 5.13 -9.76 23.25
N GLN A 31 4.90 -8.45 23.20
CA GLN A 31 3.73 -7.86 23.84
C GLN A 31 2.41 -8.42 23.24
N LYS A 32 2.31 -8.59 21.92
CA LYS A 32 1.11 -9.21 21.31
C LYS A 32 0.90 -10.65 21.76
N TRP A 33 1.96 -11.42 22.00
CA TRP A 33 1.83 -12.77 22.60
C TRP A 33 1.29 -12.69 24.02
N LEU A 34 1.80 -11.77 24.85
CA LEU A 34 1.34 -11.53 26.21
C LEU A 34 -0.13 -11.04 26.22
N ASP A 35 -0.53 -10.21 25.27
CA ASP A 35 -1.92 -9.74 25.12
C ASP A 35 -2.86 -10.94 24.85
N VAL A 36 -2.46 -11.88 24.00
CA VAL A 36 -3.24 -13.11 23.71
C VAL A 36 -3.33 -14.00 24.93
N GLU A 37 -2.23 -14.24 25.64
CA GLU A 37 -2.23 -15.03 26.89
C GLU A 37 -3.13 -14.41 27.97
N THR A 38 -3.06 -13.09 28.12
CA THR A 38 -3.91 -12.34 29.06
C THR A 38 -5.40 -12.45 28.72
N ALA A 39 -5.75 -12.29 27.45
CA ALA A 39 -7.13 -12.43 26.99
C ALA A 39 -7.67 -13.85 27.18
N LEU A 40 -6.81 -14.86 26.91
CA LEU A 40 -7.14 -16.25 27.13
C LEU A 40 -7.41 -16.54 28.62
N ALA A 41 -6.49 -16.15 29.51
CA ALA A 41 -6.62 -16.35 30.95
C ALA A 41 -7.87 -15.65 31.51
N ALA A 42 -8.14 -14.40 31.09
CA ALA A 42 -9.32 -13.65 31.49
C ALA A 42 -10.62 -14.38 31.08
N THR A 43 -10.68 -14.86 29.83
CA THR A 43 -11.83 -15.62 29.33
C THR A 43 -12.03 -16.93 30.10
N GLN A 44 -10.96 -17.68 30.30
CA GLN A 44 -11.02 -18.95 31.03
C GLN A 44 -11.46 -18.78 32.49
N ALA A 45 -11.00 -17.71 33.15
CA ALA A 45 -11.44 -17.39 34.51
C ALA A 45 -12.93 -17.02 34.56
N GLN A 46 -13.42 -16.21 33.61
CA GLN A 46 -14.85 -15.88 33.50
C GLN A 46 -15.73 -17.10 33.27
N MET A 47 -15.18 -18.13 32.64
CA MET A 47 -15.87 -19.39 32.37
C MET A 47 -15.62 -20.47 33.44
N GLY A 48 -14.89 -20.16 34.51
CA GLY A 48 -14.62 -21.04 35.64
C GLY A 48 -13.63 -22.18 35.31
N LEU A 49 -12.83 -22.05 34.25
CA LEU A 49 -11.82 -23.04 33.85
C LEU A 49 -10.51 -22.88 34.63
N ILE A 50 -10.19 -21.65 35.04
CA ILE A 50 -9.04 -21.33 35.91
C ILE A 50 -9.48 -20.39 37.03
N PRO A 51 -8.71 -20.25 38.14
CA PRO A 51 -9.02 -19.30 39.19
C PRO A 51 -8.98 -17.85 38.71
N HIS A 52 -9.88 -16.99 39.21
CA HIS A 52 -9.89 -15.57 38.89
C HIS A 52 -8.61 -14.84 39.33
N GLU A 53 -8.02 -15.26 40.45
CA GLU A 53 -6.74 -14.74 40.92
C GLU A 53 -5.59 -15.02 39.95
N ALA A 54 -5.58 -16.18 39.28
CA ALA A 54 -4.59 -16.51 38.27
C ALA A 54 -4.68 -15.57 37.07
N ALA A 55 -5.88 -15.33 36.55
CA ALA A 55 -6.08 -14.40 35.43
C ALA A 55 -5.66 -12.96 35.79
N ARG A 56 -5.98 -12.49 37.00
CA ARG A 56 -5.55 -11.15 37.45
C ARG A 56 -4.03 -11.07 37.59
N GLU A 57 -3.40 -12.10 38.12
CA GLU A 57 -1.95 -12.11 38.28
C GLU A 57 -1.21 -12.18 36.94
N ILE A 58 -1.66 -13.02 36.00
CA ILE A 58 -1.15 -13.07 34.64
C ILE A 58 -1.26 -11.68 33.97
N ALA A 59 -2.44 -11.03 34.05
CA ALA A 59 -2.65 -9.69 33.48
C ALA A 59 -1.73 -8.64 34.12
N ARG A 60 -1.45 -8.74 35.43
CA ARG A 60 -0.59 -7.79 36.15
C ARG A 60 0.86 -7.81 35.66
N VAL A 61 1.37 -8.98 35.27
CA VAL A 61 2.78 -9.17 34.90
C VAL A 61 3.01 -9.33 33.40
N ALA A 62 1.95 -9.34 32.59
CA ALA A 62 2.03 -9.50 31.13
C ALA A 62 2.47 -8.21 30.43
N SER A 63 3.65 -7.72 30.75
CA SER A 63 4.27 -6.55 30.12
C SER A 63 5.66 -6.92 29.63
N VAL A 64 5.95 -6.59 28.36
CA VAL A 64 7.27 -6.80 27.77
C VAL A 64 8.37 -6.02 28.48
N GLU A 65 8.04 -4.92 29.15
CA GLU A 65 8.98 -4.12 29.93
C GLU A 65 9.55 -4.87 31.15
N LEU A 66 8.90 -5.95 31.60
CA LEU A 66 9.34 -6.82 32.68
C LEU A 66 10.23 -7.96 32.19
N LEU A 67 10.46 -8.09 30.88
CA LEU A 67 11.15 -9.19 30.24
C LEU A 67 12.51 -8.75 29.66
N ASP A 68 13.53 -9.60 29.79
CA ASP A 68 14.83 -9.44 29.11
C ASP A 68 14.77 -10.12 27.74
N LEU A 69 14.54 -9.35 26.68
CA LEU A 69 14.45 -9.85 25.30
C LEU A 69 15.73 -10.55 24.83
N ASP A 70 16.91 -10.09 25.27
CA ASP A 70 18.17 -10.72 24.91
C ASP A 70 18.29 -12.11 25.58
N ALA A 71 17.82 -12.24 26.82
CA ALA A 71 17.77 -13.54 27.51
C ALA A 71 16.77 -14.48 26.83
N LEU A 72 15.56 -13.99 26.47
CA LEU A 72 14.56 -14.77 25.74
C LEU A 72 15.12 -15.28 24.40
N GLY A 73 15.84 -14.41 23.68
CA GLY A 73 16.49 -14.79 22.41
C GLY A 73 17.53 -15.89 22.58
N ARG A 74 18.39 -15.80 23.59
CA ARG A 74 19.40 -16.83 23.90
C ARG A 74 18.75 -18.18 24.27
N GLU A 75 17.77 -18.17 25.19
CA GLU A 75 17.04 -19.37 25.60
C GLU A 75 16.25 -19.95 24.41
N GLY A 76 15.69 -19.10 23.53
CA GLY A 76 15.01 -19.55 22.33
C GLY A 76 15.90 -20.35 21.37
N LEU A 77 17.17 -19.96 21.24
CA LEU A 77 18.16 -20.69 20.46
C LEU A 77 18.52 -22.03 21.14
N GLU A 78 18.71 -22.06 22.46
CA GLU A 78 19.03 -23.24 23.21
C GLU A 78 17.90 -24.29 23.19
N THR A 79 16.67 -23.85 23.35
CA THR A 79 15.48 -24.70 23.37
C THR A 79 14.95 -25.06 21.97
N GLY A 80 15.38 -24.33 20.93
CA GLY A 80 14.84 -24.43 19.58
C GLY A 80 13.37 -23.94 19.47
N HIS A 81 12.90 -23.12 20.44
CA HIS A 81 11.51 -22.75 20.55
C HIS A 81 11.32 -21.27 20.96
N ILE A 82 10.71 -20.45 20.11
CA ILE A 82 10.66 -18.99 20.30
C ILE A 82 9.67 -18.51 21.37
N LEU A 83 8.57 -19.25 21.63
CA LEU A 83 7.55 -18.84 22.61
C LEU A 83 7.82 -19.37 24.01
N VAL A 84 8.40 -20.57 24.16
CA VAL A 84 8.60 -21.23 25.47
C VAL A 84 9.38 -20.35 26.45
N PRO A 85 10.47 -19.67 26.09
CA PRO A 85 11.14 -18.73 26.98
C PRO A 85 10.23 -17.61 27.51
N THR A 86 9.41 -17.04 26.65
CA THR A 86 8.43 -16.00 27.03
C THR A 86 7.41 -16.54 28.03
N LEU A 87 6.87 -17.75 27.78
CA LEU A 87 5.92 -18.38 28.70
C LEU A 87 6.56 -18.66 30.07
N ARG A 88 7.79 -19.20 30.11
CA ARG A 88 8.52 -19.45 31.36
C ARG A 88 8.79 -18.15 32.13
N ALA A 89 9.18 -17.09 31.42
CA ALA A 89 9.40 -15.80 32.06
C ALA A 89 8.09 -15.24 32.63
N LEU A 90 6.98 -15.30 31.87
CA LEU A 90 5.67 -14.89 32.37
C LEU A 90 5.24 -15.73 33.59
N GLN A 91 5.40 -17.07 33.55
CA GLN A 91 5.11 -17.96 34.68
C GLN A 91 5.93 -17.58 35.90
N GLY A 92 7.23 -17.32 35.74
CA GLY A 92 8.14 -16.96 36.81
C GLY A 92 7.87 -15.62 37.48
N LEU A 93 7.20 -14.69 36.75
CA LEU A 93 6.79 -13.40 37.31
C LEU A 93 5.48 -13.47 38.11
N CYS A 94 4.69 -14.53 37.94
CA CYS A 94 3.46 -14.74 38.69
C CYS A 94 3.75 -15.18 40.12
N ALA A 95 3.13 -14.52 41.10
CA ALA A 95 3.21 -14.87 42.51
C ALA A 95 2.39 -16.14 42.85
N ASP A 96 2.67 -16.76 44.01
CA ASP A 96 1.86 -17.79 44.66
C ASP A 96 1.54 -19.03 43.78
N GLY A 97 2.40 -19.35 42.81
CA GLY A 97 2.19 -20.47 41.89
C GLY A 97 1.09 -20.25 40.84
N LEU A 98 0.56 -19.04 40.73
CA LEU A 98 -0.54 -18.71 39.78
C LEU A 98 -0.10 -18.76 38.32
N GLY A 99 1.20 -18.79 38.04
CA GLY A 99 1.76 -18.98 36.70
C GLY A 99 1.48 -20.35 36.07
N GLU A 100 1.09 -21.38 36.87
CA GLU A 100 0.70 -22.69 36.36
C GLU A 100 -0.49 -22.67 35.39
N TYR A 101 -1.24 -21.60 35.38
CA TYR A 101 -2.40 -21.41 34.50
C TYR A 101 -2.09 -20.66 33.19
N VAL A 102 -0.82 -20.27 32.96
CA VAL A 102 -0.39 -19.65 31.69
C VAL A 102 -0.45 -20.69 30.58
N HIS A 103 -0.92 -20.30 29.39
CA HIS A 103 -0.96 -21.13 28.19
C HIS A 103 -1.86 -22.39 28.31
N TYR A 104 -2.92 -22.30 29.12
CA TYR A 104 -3.76 -23.46 29.44
C TYR A 104 -4.65 -23.88 28.28
N GLY A 105 -4.44 -25.10 27.75
CA GLY A 105 -5.28 -25.76 26.74
C GLY A 105 -5.06 -25.32 25.29
N VAL A 106 -4.07 -24.49 25.01
CA VAL A 106 -3.74 -23.95 23.68
C VAL A 106 -2.40 -24.45 23.17
N THR A 107 -1.98 -24.00 22.00
CA THR A 107 -0.70 -24.35 21.38
C THR A 107 0.08 -23.09 20.99
N THR A 108 1.40 -23.23 20.87
CA THR A 108 2.30 -22.15 20.43
C THR A 108 1.77 -21.38 19.23
N GLN A 109 1.30 -22.08 18.20
CA GLN A 109 0.85 -21.43 16.97
C GLN A 109 -0.41 -20.60 17.18
N ASP A 110 -1.28 -20.96 18.11
CA ASP A 110 -2.45 -20.15 18.49
C ASP A 110 -2.02 -18.75 18.94
N ILE A 111 -0.98 -18.68 19.77
CA ILE A 111 -0.46 -17.43 20.31
C ILE A 111 0.28 -16.62 19.24
N LEU A 112 1.16 -17.28 18.49
CA LEU A 112 1.99 -16.62 17.48
C LEU A 112 1.13 -16.09 16.32
N ASP A 113 0.24 -16.91 15.77
CA ASP A 113 -0.62 -16.51 14.65
C ASP A 113 -1.61 -15.40 15.08
N THR A 114 -2.23 -15.53 16.26
CA THR A 114 -3.14 -14.48 16.77
C THR A 114 -2.38 -13.18 17.04
N GLY A 115 -1.19 -13.25 17.65
CA GLY A 115 -0.31 -12.11 17.86
C GLY A 115 0.10 -11.45 16.53
N LEU A 116 0.38 -12.25 15.51
CA LEU A 116 0.68 -11.75 14.16
C LEU A 116 -0.51 -11.02 13.53
N ILE A 117 -1.73 -11.55 13.67
CA ILE A 117 -2.93 -10.85 13.17
C ILE A 117 -3.13 -9.51 13.91
N LEU A 118 -2.80 -9.42 15.20
CA LEU A 118 -2.82 -8.14 15.92
C LEU A 118 -1.80 -7.14 15.35
N GLN A 119 -0.58 -7.58 15.02
CA GLN A 119 0.41 -6.73 14.35
C GLN A 119 -0.06 -6.31 12.95
N ILE A 120 -0.62 -7.25 12.17
CA ILE A 120 -1.20 -6.95 10.85
C ILE A 120 -2.33 -5.95 10.97
N ARG A 121 -3.21 -6.05 11.97
CA ARG A 121 -4.31 -5.10 12.21
C ARG A 121 -3.78 -3.69 12.46
N ASP A 122 -2.76 -3.56 13.30
CA ASP A 122 -2.16 -2.27 13.61
C ASP A 122 -1.52 -1.66 12.34
N ALA A 123 -0.79 -2.47 11.57
CA ALA A 123 -0.23 -2.05 10.27
C ALA A 123 -1.30 -1.72 9.23
N TRP A 124 -2.41 -2.46 9.20
CA TRP A 124 -3.53 -2.23 8.29
C TRP A 124 -4.15 -0.85 8.46
N GLY A 125 -4.38 -0.43 9.71
CA GLY A 125 -4.86 0.90 10.01
C GLY A 125 -3.96 1.99 9.43
N LEU A 126 -2.64 1.86 9.60
CA LEU A 126 -1.66 2.79 9.04
C LEU A 126 -1.64 2.78 7.50
N VAL A 127 -1.72 1.59 6.88
CA VAL A 127 -1.76 1.46 5.41
C VAL A 127 -2.96 2.21 4.83
N VAL A 128 -4.15 1.96 5.37
CA VAL A 128 -5.39 2.61 4.92
C VAL A 128 -5.32 4.13 5.13
N GLN A 129 -4.81 4.57 6.28
CA GLN A 129 -4.61 6.00 6.57
C GLN A 129 -3.68 6.66 5.54
N ARG A 130 -2.52 6.04 5.25
CA ARG A 130 -1.55 6.56 4.28
C ARG A 130 -2.11 6.57 2.86
N LEU A 131 -2.80 5.52 2.44
CA LEU A 131 -3.45 5.47 1.12
C LEU A 131 -4.50 6.57 0.98
N ARG A 132 -5.30 6.85 2.02
CA ARG A 132 -6.26 7.97 2.04
C ARG A 132 -5.56 9.33 1.92
N GLY A 133 -4.44 9.52 2.62
CA GLY A 133 -3.61 10.74 2.52
C GLY A 133 -3.06 10.94 1.10
N ILE A 134 -2.42 9.90 0.54
CA ILE A 134 -1.88 9.90 -0.84
C ILE A 134 -2.99 10.23 -1.85
N ARG A 135 -4.13 9.56 -1.73
CA ARG A 135 -5.31 9.82 -2.57
C ARG A 135 -5.76 11.28 -2.50
N GLY A 136 -5.83 11.85 -1.30
CA GLY A 136 -6.23 13.25 -1.09
C GLY A 136 -5.29 14.24 -1.79
N HIS A 137 -3.99 14.04 -1.68
CA HIS A 137 -2.99 14.86 -2.37
C HIS A 137 -3.08 14.72 -3.88
N LEU A 138 -3.22 13.50 -4.40
CA LEU A 138 -3.36 13.27 -5.84
C LEU A 138 -4.67 13.85 -6.38
N LEU A 139 -5.78 13.74 -5.66
CA LEU A 139 -7.05 14.33 -6.06
C LEU A 139 -6.97 15.86 -6.17
N THR A 140 -6.33 16.51 -5.21
CA THR A 140 -6.07 17.96 -5.24
C THR A 140 -5.24 18.33 -6.47
N LEU A 141 -4.21 17.54 -6.78
CA LEU A 141 -3.37 17.76 -7.96
C LEU A 141 -4.15 17.53 -9.26
N ALA A 142 -4.97 16.51 -9.35
CA ALA A 142 -5.81 16.21 -10.51
C ALA A 142 -6.79 17.36 -10.80
N LEU A 143 -7.50 17.84 -9.79
CA LEU A 143 -8.45 18.96 -9.92
C LEU A 143 -7.76 20.26 -10.32
N ARG A 144 -6.60 20.57 -9.75
CA ARG A 144 -5.82 21.76 -10.08
C ARG A 144 -5.40 21.79 -11.55
N HIS A 145 -5.03 20.64 -12.10
CA HIS A 145 -4.45 20.51 -13.44
C HIS A 145 -5.40 19.84 -14.44
N LYS A 146 -6.71 19.81 -14.18
CA LYS A 146 -7.67 19.14 -15.06
C LYS A 146 -7.75 19.74 -16.47
N HIS A 147 -7.31 20.99 -16.63
CA HIS A 147 -7.25 21.70 -17.91
C HIS A 147 -5.81 21.95 -18.40
N THR A 148 -4.78 21.48 -17.68
CA THR A 148 -3.38 21.66 -18.08
C THR A 148 -3.04 20.67 -19.19
N PRO A 149 -2.87 21.11 -20.46
CA PRO A 149 -2.64 20.22 -21.57
C PRO A 149 -1.21 19.66 -21.55
N MET A 150 -1.09 18.40 -21.89
CA MET A 150 0.18 17.72 -22.08
C MET A 150 0.07 16.68 -23.18
N VAL A 151 1.20 16.21 -23.70
CA VAL A 151 1.21 15.09 -24.64
C VAL A 151 1.08 13.75 -23.91
N ALA A 152 0.12 12.92 -24.35
CA ALA A 152 0.09 11.52 -23.94
C ALA A 152 1.18 10.73 -24.68
N ARG A 153 1.79 9.76 -24.01
CA ARG A 153 2.81 8.90 -24.60
C ARG A 153 2.33 7.44 -24.54
N THR A 154 2.25 6.82 -25.73
CA THR A 154 2.01 5.38 -25.88
C THR A 154 3.25 4.75 -26.49
N HIS A 155 3.69 3.61 -25.95
CA HIS A 155 4.96 2.97 -26.33
C HIS A 155 6.19 3.91 -26.27
N GLY A 156 6.15 4.91 -25.37
CA GLY A 156 7.21 5.91 -25.25
C GLY A 156 7.19 7.02 -26.31
N GLN A 157 6.25 6.99 -27.28
CA GLN A 157 6.13 7.96 -28.36
C GLN A 157 5.01 8.96 -28.06
N HIS A 158 5.14 10.19 -28.56
CA HIS A 158 4.08 11.19 -28.53
C HIS A 158 2.86 10.69 -29.32
N ALA A 159 1.70 10.65 -28.66
CA ALA A 159 0.44 10.23 -29.25
C ALA A 159 -0.48 11.45 -29.43
N LEU A 160 -1.48 11.60 -28.62
CA LEU A 160 -2.46 12.66 -28.67
C LEU A 160 -2.33 13.62 -27.47
N PRO A 161 -2.88 14.81 -27.53
CA PRO A 161 -3.05 15.66 -26.36
C PRO A 161 -3.93 14.99 -25.29
N THR A 162 -3.61 15.24 -24.05
CA THR A 162 -4.39 14.90 -22.86
C THR A 162 -4.22 16.02 -21.84
N THR A 163 -4.71 15.84 -20.60
CA THR A 163 -4.40 16.76 -19.50
C THR A 163 -3.59 16.08 -18.40
N PHE A 164 -2.74 16.83 -17.71
CA PHE A 164 -2.01 16.32 -16.55
C PHE A 164 -2.96 15.87 -15.44
N GLY A 165 -4.05 16.64 -15.23
CA GLY A 165 -5.06 16.27 -14.26
C GLY A 165 -5.71 14.93 -14.55
N TYR A 166 -6.00 14.61 -15.82
CA TYR A 166 -6.54 13.30 -16.18
C TYR A 166 -5.54 12.16 -15.94
N LYS A 167 -4.26 12.34 -16.28
CA LYS A 167 -3.20 11.39 -15.94
C LYS A 167 -3.18 11.08 -14.44
N VAL A 168 -3.30 12.10 -13.60
CA VAL A 168 -3.33 11.95 -12.13
C VAL A 168 -4.64 11.31 -11.66
N ALA A 169 -5.78 11.65 -12.28
CA ALA A 169 -7.08 11.08 -11.92
C ALA A 169 -7.13 9.56 -12.11
N VAL A 170 -6.42 9.01 -13.12
CA VAL A 170 -6.26 7.57 -13.30
C VAL A 170 -5.58 6.93 -12.08
N TRP A 171 -4.59 7.62 -11.49
CA TRP A 171 -3.93 7.12 -10.27
C TRP A 171 -4.86 7.16 -9.05
N VAL A 172 -5.68 8.22 -8.93
CA VAL A 172 -6.68 8.34 -7.85
C VAL A 172 -7.68 7.20 -7.91
N ASP A 173 -8.27 6.93 -9.08
CA ASP A 173 -9.26 5.86 -9.26
C ASP A 173 -8.69 4.46 -8.97
N GLU A 174 -7.41 4.25 -9.24
CA GLU A 174 -6.72 2.99 -8.89
C GLU A 174 -6.52 2.85 -7.37
N ILE A 175 -6.17 3.93 -6.67
CA ILE A 175 -6.03 3.94 -5.21
C ILE A 175 -7.40 3.73 -4.54
N ASP A 176 -8.48 4.29 -5.08
CA ASP A 176 -9.83 4.05 -4.59
C ASP A 176 -10.17 2.56 -4.61
N ARG A 177 -9.83 1.84 -5.68
CA ARG A 177 -10.02 0.38 -5.74
C ARG A 177 -9.13 -0.38 -4.75
N HIS A 178 -7.96 0.14 -4.41
CA HIS A 178 -7.16 -0.48 -3.33
C HIS A 178 -7.81 -0.27 -1.97
N LEU A 179 -8.33 0.92 -1.67
CA LEU A 179 -9.05 1.17 -0.42
C LEU A 179 -10.30 0.28 -0.29
N GLU A 180 -11.06 0.12 -1.38
CA GLU A 180 -12.21 -0.81 -1.45
C GLU A 180 -11.77 -2.25 -1.12
N ARG A 181 -10.67 -2.75 -1.71
CA ARG A 181 -10.15 -4.11 -1.43
C ARG A 181 -9.71 -4.28 0.02
N PHE A 182 -9.04 -3.27 0.60
CA PHE A 182 -8.67 -3.33 2.02
C PHE A 182 -9.91 -3.40 2.91
N GLU A 183 -10.97 -2.66 2.61
CA GLU A 183 -12.23 -2.70 3.35
C GLU A 183 -12.91 -4.08 3.24
N GLU A 184 -13.03 -4.61 2.03
CA GLU A 184 -13.67 -5.91 1.75
C GLU A 184 -12.91 -7.10 2.35
N ALA A 185 -11.58 -7.04 2.41
CA ALA A 185 -10.75 -8.12 2.94
C ALA A 185 -10.66 -8.12 4.47
N TYR A 186 -10.98 -7.02 5.14
CA TYR A 186 -10.80 -6.85 6.58
C TYR A 186 -11.40 -8.01 7.39
N ALA A 187 -12.64 -8.36 7.14
CA ALA A 187 -13.33 -9.43 7.87
C ALA A 187 -12.73 -10.83 7.60
N ARG A 188 -12.11 -11.04 6.44
CA ARG A 188 -11.45 -12.32 6.12
C ARG A 188 -10.08 -12.44 6.76
N VAL A 189 -9.35 -11.33 6.89
CA VAL A 189 -7.98 -11.28 7.42
C VAL A 189 -7.98 -11.18 8.95
N MET A 190 -8.86 -10.35 9.55
CA MET A 190 -8.88 -10.08 10.99
C MET A 190 -9.54 -11.21 11.78
N VAL A 191 -8.99 -12.39 11.66
CA VAL A 191 -9.45 -13.65 12.28
C VAL A 191 -8.30 -14.26 13.08
N GLY A 192 -8.48 -14.42 14.39
CA GLY A 192 -7.46 -15.06 15.23
C GLY A 192 -7.40 -16.59 15.02
N ASN A 193 -6.37 -17.20 15.57
CA ASN A 193 -6.20 -18.65 15.53
C ASN A 193 -6.06 -19.17 16.97
N LEU A 194 -7.09 -19.78 17.49
CA LEU A 194 -7.09 -20.35 18.84
C LEU A 194 -7.83 -21.67 18.78
N THR A 195 -7.13 -22.71 18.32
CA THR A 195 -7.73 -23.99 17.92
C THR A 195 -7.08 -25.21 18.56
N GLY A 196 -6.01 -25.01 19.34
CA GLY A 196 -5.28 -26.07 20.05
C GLY A 196 -4.30 -26.83 19.16
N ALA A 197 -3.67 -27.86 19.71
CA ALA A 197 -2.49 -28.51 19.16
C ALA A 197 -2.60 -28.98 17.69
N VAL A 198 -3.77 -29.45 17.28
CA VAL A 198 -4.05 -29.95 15.93
C VAL A 198 -5.38 -29.42 15.36
N GLY A 199 -5.88 -28.31 15.89
CA GLY A 199 -7.04 -27.63 15.36
C GLY A 199 -8.41 -28.12 15.86
N THR A 200 -8.44 -28.96 16.91
CA THR A 200 -9.65 -29.63 17.39
C THR A 200 -10.16 -29.12 18.75
N LEU A 201 -9.48 -28.15 19.35
CA LEU A 201 -9.78 -27.60 20.69
C LEU A 201 -9.78 -28.67 21.81
N ALA A 202 -9.16 -29.83 21.60
CA ALA A 202 -9.20 -30.95 22.54
C ALA A 202 -8.72 -30.58 23.95
N GLY A 203 -7.70 -29.71 24.07
CA GLY A 203 -7.17 -29.24 25.36
C GLY A 203 -8.12 -28.34 26.14
N LEU A 204 -9.12 -27.72 25.49
CA LEU A 204 -10.12 -26.86 26.09
C LEU A 204 -11.45 -27.58 26.37
N GLY A 205 -11.59 -28.82 25.91
CA GLY A 205 -12.76 -29.65 26.14
C GLY A 205 -14.07 -29.08 25.56
N PRO A 206 -15.23 -29.44 26.15
CA PRO A 206 -16.55 -29.07 25.60
C PRO A 206 -16.81 -27.55 25.48
N GLN A 207 -16.10 -26.75 26.24
CA GLN A 207 -16.24 -25.28 26.23
C GLN A 207 -15.28 -24.59 25.20
N GLY A 208 -14.49 -25.36 24.47
CA GLY A 208 -13.41 -24.85 23.61
C GLY A 208 -13.88 -23.81 22.58
N LEU A 209 -15.00 -24.03 21.91
CA LEU A 209 -15.57 -23.07 20.95
C LEU A 209 -15.96 -21.74 21.60
N GLU A 210 -16.50 -21.76 22.82
CA GLU A 210 -16.89 -20.56 23.52
C GLU A 210 -15.67 -19.82 24.08
N VAL A 211 -14.65 -20.54 24.59
CA VAL A 211 -13.34 -19.94 24.96
C VAL A 211 -12.71 -19.27 23.76
N GLN A 212 -12.62 -19.95 22.62
CA GLN A 212 -12.11 -19.39 21.36
C GLN A 212 -12.82 -18.10 21.00
N ARG A 213 -14.16 -18.14 20.90
CA ARG A 213 -14.96 -17.01 20.48
C ARG A 213 -14.75 -15.80 21.39
N ARG A 214 -14.93 -15.95 22.72
CA ARG A 214 -14.81 -14.84 23.67
C ARG A 214 -13.40 -14.27 23.74
N THR A 215 -12.38 -15.13 23.71
CA THR A 215 -10.98 -14.66 23.74
C THR A 215 -10.68 -13.81 22.50
N LEU A 216 -11.05 -14.28 21.31
CA LEU A 216 -10.78 -13.54 20.08
C LEU A 216 -11.61 -12.27 19.96
N GLU A 217 -12.88 -12.29 20.38
CA GLU A 217 -13.71 -11.09 20.45
C GLU A 217 -13.14 -10.02 21.40
N SER A 218 -12.62 -10.44 22.57
CA SER A 218 -11.97 -9.50 23.50
C SER A 218 -10.71 -8.84 22.93
N LEU A 219 -10.06 -9.49 21.94
CA LEU A 219 -8.94 -8.94 21.18
C LEU A 219 -9.39 -8.14 19.95
N GLY A 220 -10.71 -8.02 19.70
CA GLY A 220 -11.25 -7.37 18.52
C GLY A 220 -11.03 -8.17 17.22
N LEU A 221 -10.94 -9.49 17.32
CA LEU A 221 -10.79 -10.42 16.21
C LEU A 221 -12.00 -11.33 16.08
N SER A 222 -12.25 -11.81 14.87
CA SER A 222 -13.26 -12.84 14.63
C SER A 222 -12.71 -14.24 14.97
N ALA A 223 -13.61 -15.14 15.41
CA ALA A 223 -13.28 -16.54 15.59
C ALA A 223 -13.30 -17.28 14.23
N PRO A 224 -12.36 -18.20 13.98
CA PRO A 224 -12.36 -19.01 12.78
C PRO A 224 -13.39 -20.13 12.86
N LEU A 225 -13.92 -20.57 11.70
CA LEU A 225 -14.78 -21.75 11.61
C LEU A 225 -13.99 -23.06 11.78
N SER A 226 -12.71 -23.04 11.43
CA SER A 226 -11.79 -24.18 11.56
C SER A 226 -10.36 -23.65 11.75
N SER A 227 -9.45 -24.49 12.17
CA SER A 227 -8.02 -24.14 12.28
C SER A 227 -7.47 -23.67 10.93
N TRP A 228 -6.70 -22.59 10.98
CA TRP A 228 -5.95 -22.12 9.82
C TRP A 228 -4.42 -22.19 10.02
N HIS A 229 -3.95 -23.10 10.90
CA HIS A 229 -2.53 -23.33 11.12
C HIS A 229 -1.77 -23.63 9.81
N SER A 230 -2.37 -24.41 8.91
CA SER A 230 -1.82 -24.73 7.58
C SER A 230 -2.53 -24.02 6.42
N ALA A 231 -3.66 -23.36 6.64
CA ALA A 231 -4.38 -22.59 5.63
C ALA A 231 -3.96 -21.11 5.68
N ARG A 232 -2.88 -20.77 4.99
CA ARG A 232 -2.23 -19.45 5.11
C ARG A 232 -2.81 -18.36 4.17
N ASP A 233 -3.93 -18.61 3.53
CA ASP A 233 -4.60 -17.71 2.58
C ASP A 233 -4.90 -16.32 3.16
N ARG A 234 -5.24 -16.21 4.46
CA ARG A 234 -5.48 -14.93 5.16
C ARG A 234 -4.23 -14.04 5.19
N ILE A 235 -3.09 -14.65 5.49
CA ILE A 235 -1.79 -13.96 5.51
C ILE A 235 -1.38 -13.57 4.09
N LEU A 236 -1.58 -14.46 3.12
CA LEU A 236 -1.32 -14.17 1.71
C LEU A 236 -2.23 -13.05 1.17
N GLU A 237 -3.52 -13.01 1.55
CA GLU A 237 -4.43 -11.95 1.14
C GLU A 237 -3.94 -10.59 1.65
N ALA A 238 -3.56 -10.50 2.93
CA ALA A 238 -3.00 -9.27 3.51
C ALA A 238 -1.74 -8.81 2.77
N ALA A 239 -0.79 -9.73 2.54
CA ALA A 239 0.44 -9.44 1.81
C ALA A 239 0.18 -9.03 0.36
N TRP A 240 -0.74 -9.72 -0.32
CA TRP A 240 -1.07 -9.45 -1.73
C TRP A 240 -1.69 -8.06 -1.94
N LEU A 241 -2.54 -7.61 -1.03
CA LEU A 241 -3.10 -6.26 -1.08
C LEU A 241 -2.02 -5.19 -1.00
N LEU A 242 -1.02 -5.39 -0.14
CA LEU A 242 0.15 -4.50 -0.06
C LEU A 242 0.99 -4.53 -1.32
N VAL A 243 1.20 -5.71 -1.91
CA VAL A 243 1.94 -5.86 -3.18
C VAL A 243 1.25 -5.07 -4.30
N GLN A 244 -0.08 -5.20 -4.44
CA GLN A 244 -0.85 -4.47 -5.44
C GLN A 244 -0.76 -2.95 -5.25
N ALA A 245 -1.02 -2.46 -4.03
CA ALA A 245 -0.91 -1.03 -3.72
C ALA A 245 0.51 -0.50 -3.96
N SER A 246 1.53 -1.26 -3.53
CA SER A 246 2.94 -0.90 -3.75
C SER A 246 3.31 -0.88 -5.23
N ALA A 247 2.76 -1.80 -6.05
CA ALA A 247 2.98 -1.81 -7.49
C ALA A 247 2.40 -0.57 -8.18
N THR A 248 1.18 -0.17 -7.79
CA THR A 248 0.56 1.08 -8.26
C THR A 248 1.41 2.29 -7.93
N LEU A 249 1.82 2.43 -6.67
CA LEU A 249 2.64 3.57 -6.22
C LEU A 249 4.04 3.56 -6.84
N GLY A 250 4.63 2.39 -7.05
CA GLY A 250 5.88 2.23 -7.78
C GLY A 250 5.76 2.65 -9.25
N ARG A 251 4.63 2.35 -9.91
CA ARG A 251 4.32 2.81 -11.27
C ARG A 251 4.13 4.32 -11.33
N VAL A 252 3.43 4.91 -10.37
CA VAL A 252 3.28 6.37 -10.25
C VAL A 252 4.65 7.04 -10.09
N ALA A 253 5.49 6.51 -9.21
CA ALA A 253 6.85 7.00 -9.01
C ALA A 253 7.68 6.90 -10.30
N ASN A 254 7.59 5.79 -11.02
CA ASN A 254 8.30 5.60 -12.28
C ASN A 254 7.80 6.56 -13.38
N GLU A 255 6.51 6.88 -13.42
CA GLU A 255 5.98 7.90 -14.34
C GLU A 255 6.54 9.30 -13.99
N ILE A 256 6.56 9.67 -12.71
CA ILE A 256 7.15 10.95 -12.27
C ILE A 256 8.66 10.98 -12.62
N TYR A 257 9.38 9.86 -12.44
CA TYR A 257 10.77 9.73 -12.86
C TYR A 257 10.95 10.05 -14.35
N HIS A 258 10.12 9.46 -15.22
CA HIS A 258 10.17 9.72 -16.67
C HIS A 258 9.80 11.15 -17.01
N LEU A 259 8.80 11.75 -16.36
CA LEU A 259 8.41 13.14 -16.59
C LEU A 259 9.48 14.14 -16.12
N GLN A 260 10.37 13.74 -15.18
CA GLN A 260 11.49 14.56 -14.69
C GLN A 260 12.75 14.46 -15.55
N ARG A 261 12.84 13.53 -16.50
CA ARG A 261 14.03 13.40 -17.38
C ARG A 261 14.31 14.72 -18.09
N THR A 262 15.59 15.02 -18.31
CA THR A 262 16.05 16.30 -18.88
C THR A 262 15.37 16.65 -20.20
N GLU A 263 15.15 15.66 -21.05
CA GLU A 263 14.53 15.85 -22.37
C GLU A 263 13.03 16.12 -22.28
N ILE A 264 12.34 15.59 -21.26
CA ILE A 264 10.89 15.73 -21.04
C ILE A 264 10.60 16.92 -20.15
N ASP A 265 11.07 16.88 -18.90
CA ASP A 265 11.08 17.97 -17.93
C ASP A 265 9.70 18.62 -17.65
N GLU A 266 8.67 17.79 -17.61
CA GLU A 266 7.26 18.23 -17.40
C GLU A 266 6.86 18.28 -15.94
N VAL A 267 7.47 17.42 -15.10
CA VAL A 267 7.22 17.35 -13.66
C VAL A 267 8.54 17.12 -12.94
N ARG A 268 8.74 17.71 -11.77
CA ARG A 268 9.90 17.47 -10.90
C ARG A 268 9.46 17.24 -9.46
N GLU A 269 10.25 16.48 -8.70
CA GLU A 269 10.12 16.43 -7.25
C GLU A 269 10.28 17.82 -6.63
N GLY A 270 9.45 18.13 -5.63
CA GLY A 270 9.61 19.32 -4.80
C GLY A 270 10.92 19.24 -4.01
N ARG A 271 11.66 20.34 -3.94
CA ARG A 271 12.90 20.42 -3.16
C ARG A 271 12.60 20.54 -1.67
N ARG A 272 13.29 19.76 -0.87
CA ARG A 272 13.34 19.94 0.59
C ARG A 272 14.56 20.77 0.96
N ALA A 273 14.44 21.59 2.01
CA ALA A 273 15.58 22.32 2.55
C ALA A 273 16.70 21.33 2.93
N GLY A 274 17.94 21.62 2.51
CA GLY A 274 19.10 20.76 2.74
C GLY A 274 19.25 19.56 1.81
N GLN A 275 18.32 19.33 0.88
CA GLN A 275 18.44 18.24 -0.09
C GLN A 275 19.54 18.51 -1.11
N VAL A 276 20.46 17.57 -1.27
CA VAL A 276 21.54 17.63 -2.28
C VAL A 276 21.11 16.84 -3.50
N GLY A 277 20.98 17.51 -4.65
CA GLY A 277 20.61 16.86 -5.91
C GLY A 277 21.77 16.05 -6.52
N SER A 278 22.99 16.56 -6.42
CA SER A 278 24.22 15.90 -6.87
C SER A 278 25.38 16.41 -6.05
N SER A 279 26.31 15.53 -5.66
CA SER A 279 27.50 15.90 -4.89
C SER A 279 28.56 16.64 -5.74
N THR A 280 28.48 16.54 -7.07
CA THR A 280 29.52 17.03 -7.98
C THR A 280 29.01 18.09 -8.95
N MET A 281 27.75 17.95 -9.43
CA MET A 281 27.18 18.78 -10.49
C MET A 281 26.03 19.64 -9.96
N PRO A 282 26.20 20.96 -9.76
CA PRO A 282 25.18 21.81 -9.13
C PRO A 282 23.83 21.86 -9.88
N HIS A 283 23.85 21.71 -11.20
CA HIS A 283 22.63 21.72 -12.04
C HIS A 283 21.87 20.39 -12.02
N LYS A 284 22.51 19.28 -11.63
CA LYS A 284 21.92 17.94 -11.67
C LYS A 284 21.01 17.71 -10.45
N GLN A 285 19.74 17.41 -10.72
CA GLN A 285 18.74 17.14 -9.70
C GLN A 285 18.26 15.70 -9.86
N ASN A 286 18.86 14.79 -9.10
CA ASN A 286 18.46 13.40 -9.13
C ASN A 286 17.05 13.22 -8.51
N PRO A 287 16.19 12.39 -9.12
CA PRO A 287 14.85 12.08 -8.61
C PRO A 287 14.92 11.02 -7.49
N SER A 288 15.64 11.32 -6.40
CA SER A 288 16.04 10.34 -5.39
C SER A 288 14.88 9.75 -4.60
N THR A 289 13.77 10.49 -4.45
CA THR A 289 12.59 10.00 -3.75
C THR A 289 11.83 8.98 -4.59
N VAL A 290 11.58 9.28 -5.86
CA VAL A 290 10.88 8.34 -6.75
C VAL A 290 11.73 7.12 -7.11
N ASP A 291 13.07 7.27 -7.19
CA ASP A 291 14.01 6.15 -7.31
C ASP A 291 13.82 5.15 -6.15
N LEU A 292 13.81 5.68 -4.92
CA LEU A 292 13.66 4.86 -3.72
C LEU A 292 12.27 4.21 -3.65
N ILE A 293 11.18 4.94 -3.94
CA ILE A 293 9.82 4.39 -4.00
C ILE A 293 9.75 3.25 -5.01
N SER A 294 10.35 3.45 -6.19
CA SER A 294 10.43 2.45 -7.25
C SER A 294 11.19 1.19 -6.82
N ALA A 295 12.29 1.36 -6.07
CA ALA A 295 13.06 0.25 -5.51
C ALA A 295 12.27 -0.51 -4.43
N LEU A 296 11.67 0.21 -3.48
CA LEU A 296 10.85 -0.37 -2.40
C LEU A 296 9.67 -1.18 -2.96
N SER A 297 9.01 -0.71 -4.02
CA SER A 297 7.91 -1.46 -4.65
C SER A 297 8.35 -2.82 -5.20
N ARG A 298 9.60 -2.93 -5.65
CA ARG A 298 10.18 -4.19 -6.12
C ARG A 298 10.58 -5.10 -4.97
N LEU A 299 11.09 -4.53 -3.86
CA LEU A 299 11.41 -5.28 -2.65
C LEU A 299 10.14 -5.89 -2.03
N VAL A 300 9.06 -5.11 -1.89
CA VAL A 300 7.74 -5.62 -1.43
C VAL A 300 7.29 -6.82 -2.28
N ARG A 301 7.37 -6.71 -3.61
CA ARG A 301 7.02 -7.81 -4.51
C ARG A 301 7.96 -9.01 -4.37
N GLY A 302 9.24 -8.78 -4.09
CA GLY A 302 10.22 -9.83 -3.86
C GLY A 302 9.84 -10.73 -2.67
N GLN A 303 9.37 -10.16 -1.57
CA GLN A 303 8.95 -10.91 -0.38
C GLN A 303 7.71 -11.77 -0.66
N MET A 304 6.83 -11.38 -1.56
CA MET A 304 5.65 -12.16 -1.92
C MET A 304 6.00 -13.53 -2.52
N VAL A 305 7.13 -13.65 -3.18
CA VAL A 305 7.60 -14.94 -3.73
C VAL A 305 7.84 -15.93 -2.59
N ALA A 306 8.57 -15.52 -1.55
CA ALA A 306 8.81 -16.36 -0.37
C ALA A 306 7.51 -16.69 0.38
N LEU A 307 6.60 -15.72 0.53
CA LEU A 307 5.32 -15.94 1.18
C LEU A 307 4.41 -16.91 0.42
N THR A 308 4.44 -16.85 -0.91
CA THR A 308 3.67 -17.79 -1.74
C THR A 308 4.20 -19.21 -1.58
N ASP A 309 5.53 -19.38 -1.48
CA ASP A 309 6.15 -20.67 -1.18
C ASP A 309 5.81 -21.13 0.24
N ALA A 310 5.83 -20.22 1.23
CA ALA A 310 5.45 -20.49 2.61
C ALA A 310 4.01 -20.98 2.81
N ALA A 311 3.11 -20.70 1.87
CA ALA A 311 1.74 -21.20 1.93
C ALA A 311 1.60 -22.68 1.54
N PHE A 312 2.66 -23.29 1.01
CA PHE A 312 2.66 -24.71 0.64
C PHE A 312 2.93 -25.58 1.87
N GLN A 313 2.00 -25.58 2.80
CA GLN A 313 2.10 -26.24 4.10
C GLN A 313 1.82 -27.73 4.02
N MET A 314 2.51 -28.51 4.86
CA MET A 314 2.29 -29.95 5.02
C MET A 314 1.52 -30.24 6.31
N HIS A 315 0.57 -31.16 6.23
CA HIS A 315 -0.25 -31.64 7.35
C HIS A 315 -0.95 -30.50 8.11
N GLU A 316 -1.11 -30.64 9.42
CA GLU A 316 -1.76 -29.68 10.30
C GLU A 316 -0.82 -28.54 10.76
N ARG A 317 0.50 -28.73 10.57
CA ARG A 317 1.55 -27.71 10.85
C ARG A 317 2.85 -28.07 10.15
N ASP A 318 3.39 -27.08 9.43
CA ASP A 318 4.70 -27.20 8.78
C ASP A 318 5.71 -26.21 9.35
N GLY A 319 6.66 -26.69 10.12
CA GLY A 319 7.68 -25.85 10.74
C GLY A 319 8.68 -25.23 9.76
N THR A 320 8.82 -25.77 8.54
CA THR A 320 9.73 -25.25 7.52
C THR A 320 9.17 -23.99 6.88
N THR A 321 7.98 -24.11 6.30
CA THR A 321 7.31 -23.04 5.59
C THR A 321 6.87 -21.90 6.52
N TRP A 322 6.47 -22.24 7.75
CA TRP A 322 6.14 -21.25 8.78
C TRP A 322 7.33 -20.32 9.12
N ARG A 323 8.57 -20.85 9.16
CA ARG A 323 9.78 -20.04 9.37
C ARG A 323 10.09 -19.11 8.20
N ILE A 324 9.74 -19.48 6.98
CA ILE A 324 9.85 -18.59 5.81
C ILE A 324 8.92 -17.39 5.98
N GLU A 325 7.69 -17.61 6.45
CA GLU A 325 6.72 -16.56 6.73
C GLU A 325 7.24 -15.56 7.78
N TRP A 326 7.86 -16.04 8.87
CA TRP A 326 8.44 -15.19 9.92
C TRP A 326 9.50 -14.22 9.37
N ALA A 327 10.26 -14.63 8.38
CA ALA A 327 11.28 -13.80 7.77
C ALA A 327 10.68 -12.81 6.75
N ALA A 328 9.80 -13.28 5.86
CA ALA A 328 9.36 -12.52 4.71
C ALA A 328 8.24 -11.53 5.02
N LEU A 329 7.32 -11.86 5.92
CA LEU A 329 6.12 -11.03 6.16
C LEU A 329 6.44 -9.70 6.84
N PRO A 330 7.23 -9.64 7.92
CA PRO A 330 7.60 -8.36 8.54
C PRO A 330 8.34 -7.45 7.56
N GLU A 331 9.26 -7.98 6.77
CA GLU A 331 9.99 -7.20 5.76
C GLU A 331 9.06 -6.62 4.69
N LEU A 332 8.08 -7.41 4.23
CA LEU A 332 7.08 -6.92 3.27
C LEU A 332 6.34 -5.71 3.81
N PHE A 333 5.87 -5.77 5.07
CA PHE A 333 5.17 -4.66 5.71
C PHE A 333 6.08 -3.45 5.96
N ILE A 334 7.32 -3.66 6.40
CA ILE A 334 8.29 -2.60 6.66
C ILE A 334 8.64 -1.85 5.36
N TYR A 335 8.92 -2.56 4.25
CA TYR A 335 9.18 -1.93 2.96
C TYR A 335 7.95 -1.22 2.40
N ALA A 336 6.75 -1.82 2.51
CA ALA A 336 5.51 -1.17 2.10
C ALA A 336 5.22 0.10 2.92
N GLY A 337 5.44 0.05 4.23
CA GLY A 337 5.33 1.21 5.12
C GLY A 337 6.28 2.34 4.74
N ALA A 338 7.54 2.02 4.45
CA ALA A 338 8.52 2.99 3.96
C ALA A 338 8.09 3.62 2.64
N LEU A 339 7.61 2.80 1.69
CA LEU A 339 7.11 3.26 0.39
C LEU A 339 5.95 4.23 0.55
N LEU A 340 4.94 3.87 1.36
CA LEU A 340 3.77 4.68 1.63
C LEU A 340 4.16 6.04 2.26
N ALA A 341 5.03 6.03 3.28
CA ALA A 341 5.52 7.24 3.93
C ALA A 341 6.29 8.16 2.96
N ARG A 342 7.11 7.57 2.07
CA ARG A 342 7.86 8.32 1.05
C ARG A 342 6.96 8.93 0.00
N MET A 343 5.97 8.19 -0.49
CA MET A 343 5.01 8.69 -1.48
C MET A 343 4.16 9.82 -0.90
N GLU A 344 3.62 9.64 0.30
CA GLU A 344 2.85 10.69 0.96
C GLU A 344 3.70 11.95 1.19
N GLY A 345 4.92 11.80 1.71
CA GLY A 345 5.85 12.90 1.92
C GLY A 345 6.29 13.61 0.62
N LEU A 346 6.41 12.89 -0.49
CA LEU A 346 6.67 13.45 -1.83
C LEU A 346 5.50 14.33 -2.27
N LEU A 347 4.27 13.83 -2.17
CA LEU A 347 3.07 14.54 -2.60
C LEU A 347 2.76 15.73 -1.69
N GLN A 348 3.02 15.61 -0.38
CA GLN A 348 2.87 16.68 0.60
C GLN A 348 3.88 17.81 0.36
N ALA A 349 5.13 17.50 -0.01
CA ALA A 349 6.12 18.50 -0.41
C ALA A 349 5.76 19.19 -1.72
N GLY A 350 4.88 18.57 -2.50
CA GLY A 350 4.39 19.04 -3.79
C GLY A 350 5.31 18.65 -4.95
N LEU A 351 4.66 18.39 -6.09
CA LEU A 351 5.34 18.21 -7.37
C LEU A 351 5.40 19.57 -8.09
N GLN A 352 6.55 19.87 -8.69
CA GLN A 352 6.72 21.04 -9.53
C GLN A 352 6.20 20.71 -10.94
N VAL A 353 4.96 21.09 -11.25
CA VAL A 353 4.36 20.92 -12.57
C VAL A 353 4.80 22.08 -13.48
N ARG A 354 5.42 21.75 -14.60
CA ARG A 354 5.99 22.71 -15.53
C ARG A 354 5.10 22.87 -16.78
N GLU A 355 4.00 23.58 -16.61
CA GLU A 355 2.97 23.75 -17.64
C GLU A 355 3.53 24.30 -18.96
N ALA A 356 4.44 25.28 -18.90
CA ALA A 356 5.11 25.81 -20.10
C ALA A 356 5.91 24.72 -20.84
N ARG A 357 6.53 23.80 -20.11
CA ARG A 357 7.26 22.69 -20.73
C ARG A 357 6.31 21.66 -21.34
N MET A 358 5.21 21.35 -20.65
CA MET A 358 4.15 20.48 -21.19
C MET A 358 3.63 21.06 -22.52
N ARG A 359 3.39 22.37 -22.55
CA ARG A 359 2.96 23.06 -23.78
C ARG A 359 3.99 22.95 -24.89
N SER A 360 5.26 23.23 -24.60
CA SER A 360 6.34 23.15 -25.58
C SER A 360 6.54 21.73 -26.13
N ASN A 361 6.32 20.69 -25.31
CA ASN A 361 6.40 19.30 -25.74
C ASN A 361 5.24 18.88 -26.67
N LEU A 362 4.06 19.50 -26.56
CA LEU A 362 2.96 19.31 -27.52
C LEU A 362 3.33 19.78 -28.93
N ASP A 363 4.15 20.82 -29.02
CA ASP A 363 4.55 21.41 -30.32
C ASP A 363 5.78 20.73 -30.94
N LEU A 364 6.45 19.79 -30.22
CA LEU A 364 7.72 19.19 -30.62
C LEU A 364 7.67 18.52 -32.01
N LEU A 365 6.56 17.94 -32.38
CA LEU A 365 6.38 17.26 -33.68
C LEU A 365 5.65 18.15 -34.72
N GLY A 366 5.66 19.48 -34.56
CA GLY A 366 5.13 20.42 -35.56
C GLY A 366 3.68 20.16 -35.97
N GLY A 367 2.83 19.72 -35.02
CA GLY A 367 1.41 19.47 -35.23
C GLY A 367 1.05 18.05 -35.67
N LEU A 368 2.03 17.17 -35.94
CA LEU A 368 1.79 15.77 -36.37
C LEU A 368 0.97 14.95 -35.37
N ILE A 369 1.05 15.28 -34.06
CA ILE A 369 0.22 14.63 -33.02
C ILE A 369 -1.29 14.83 -33.23
N LEU A 370 -1.70 15.76 -34.09
CA LEU A 370 -3.10 16.07 -34.41
C LEU A 370 -3.53 15.54 -35.79
N SER A 371 -2.71 14.70 -36.42
CA SER A 371 -3.04 14.07 -37.71
C SER A 371 -4.35 13.27 -37.68
N GLU A 372 -4.69 12.62 -36.55
CA GLU A 372 -5.97 11.96 -36.36
C GLU A 372 -7.14 12.98 -36.44
N ARG A 373 -7.03 14.12 -35.80
CA ARG A 373 -8.08 15.16 -35.81
C ARG A 373 -8.32 15.69 -37.22
N VAL A 374 -7.23 15.92 -37.98
CA VAL A 374 -7.32 16.35 -39.41
C VAL A 374 -7.96 15.25 -40.26
N MET A 375 -7.56 13.99 -40.06
CA MET A 375 -8.17 12.85 -40.76
C MET A 375 -9.68 12.76 -40.48
N LEU A 376 -10.10 12.88 -39.23
CA LEU A 376 -11.51 12.81 -38.83
C LEU A 376 -12.32 14.00 -39.41
N ALA A 377 -11.73 15.19 -39.48
CA ALA A 377 -12.35 16.35 -40.13
C ALA A 377 -12.47 16.20 -41.65
N LEU A 378 -11.57 15.48 -42.28
CA LEU A 378 -11.58 15.19 -43.72
C LEU A 378 -12.52 14.02 -44.08
N ALA A 379 -12.73 13.07 -43.18
CA ALA A 379 -13.48 11.83 -43.42
C ALA A 379 -14.91 12.01 -43.95
N PRO A 380 -15.70 13.05 -43.57
CA PRO A 380 -17.01 13.28 -44.14
C PRO A 380 -17.02 13.61 -45.64
N ARG A 381 -15.89 14.07 -46.18
CA ARG A 381 -15.77 14.46 -47.59
C ARG A 381 -15.34 13.31 -48.51
N CYS A 382 -14.51 12.43 -48.03
CA CYS A 382 -13.91 11.38 -48.90
C CYS A 382 -13.96 9.96 -48.28
N GLY A 383 -14.58 9.79 -47.12
CA GLY A 383 -14.57 8.54 -46.39
C GLY A 383 -13.32 8.37 -45.51
N LYS A 384 -13.47 7.65 -44.40
CA LYS A 384 -12.43 7.51 -43.37
C LYS A 384 -11.11 6.90 -43.91
N GLN A 385 -11.20 5.86 -44.75
CA GLN A 385 -10.00 5.19 -45.22
C GLN A 385 -9.21 6.07 -46.21
N THR A 386 -9.89 6.75 -47.10
CA THR A 386 -9.26 7.69 -48.03
C THR A 386 -8.65 8.88 -47.28
N ALA A 387 -9.35 9.42 -46.28
CA ALA A 387 -8.82 10.47 -45.42
C ALA A 387 -7.57 10.02 -44.66
N HIS A 388 -7.59 8.78 -44.14
CA HIS A 388 -6.44 8.18 -43.46
C HIS A 388 -5.22 8.10 -44.37
N HIS A 389 -5.36 7.54 -45.57
CA HIS A 389 -4.25 7.42 -46.53
C HIS A 389 -3.69 8.78 -46.94
N LEU A 390 -4.57 9.75 -47.24
CA LEU A 390 -4.14 11.10 -47.63
C LEU A 390 -3.35 11.79 -46.51
N VAL A 391 -3.89 11.78 -45.30
CA VAL A 391 -3.24 12.43 -44.15
C VAL A 391 -1.94 11.70 -43.75
N HIS A 392 -1.91 10.38 -43.83
CA HIS A 392 -0.72 9.57 -43.59
C HIS A 392 0.41 9.91 -44.58
N ASP A 393 0.11 9.93 -45.89
CA ASP A 393 1.11 10.28 -46.92
C ASP A 393 1.70 11.68 -46.69
N ILE A 394 0.81 12.68 -46.41
CA ILE A 394 1.23 14.06 -46.17
C ILE A 394 2.09 14.14 -44.92
N ALA A 395 1.70 13.42 -43.83
CA ALA A 395 2.45 13.42 -42.58
C ALA A 395 3.85 12.85 -42.74
N LEU A 396 4.00 11.72 -43.49
CA LEU A 396 5.30 11.13 -43.77
C LEU A 396 6.16 12.07 -44.62
N GLN A 397 5.58 12.67 -45.68
CA GLN A 397 6.30 13.63 -46.51
C GLN A 397 6.76 14.87 -45.74
N ALA A 398 5.90 15.39 -44.83
CA ALA A 398 6.25 16.50 -43.98
C ALA A 398 7.40 16.18 -43.05
N GLN A 399 7.38 14.99 -42.44
CA GLN A 399 8.43 14.50 -41.56
C GLN A 399 9.75 14.34 -42.28
N ASP A 400 9.76 13.69 -43.45
CA ASP A 400 10.95 13.43 -44.27
C ASP A 400 11.57 14.73 -44.79
N ALA A 401 10.73 15.70 -45.17
CA ALA A 401 11.17 17.01 -45.69
C ALA A 401 11.50 18.03 -44.58
N GLY A 402 11.22 17.71 -43.31
CA GLY A 402 11.37 18.66 -42.20
C GLY A 402 10.47 19.90 -42.31
N VAL A 403 9.31 19.76 -42.99
CA VAL A 403 8.34 20.81 -43.16
C VAL A 403 7.25 20.75 -42.08
N CYS A 404 6.76 21.91 -41.64
CA CYS A 404 5.63 21.95 -40.68
C CYS A 404 4.40 21.24 -41.28
N PHE A 405 3.74 20.38 -40.49
CA PHE A 405 2.58 19.60 -40.95
C PHE A 405 1.44 20.49 -41.48
N ARG A 406 1.23 21.66 -40.87
CA ARG A 406 0.27 22.65 -41.33
C ARG A 406 0.55 23.10 -42.78
N ASP A 407 1.81 23.44 -43.06
CA ASP A 407 2.21 23.95 -44.37
C ASP A 407 2.15 22.83 -45.42
N ALA A 408 2.47 21.61 -45.03
CA ALA A 408 2.32 20.41 -45.88
C ALA A 408 0.84 20.18 -46.25
N LEU A 409 -0.09 20.30 -45.28
CA LEU A 409 -1.54 20.20 -45.54
C LEU A 409 -2.06 21.28 -46.45
N LEU A 410 -1.61 22.55 -46.29
CA LEU A 410 -2.00 23.67 -47.14
C LEU A 410 -1.46 23.57 -48.58
N GLY A 411 -0.23 23.02 -48.71
CA GLY A 411 0.46 22.88 -50.01
C GLY A 411 0.00 21.69 -50.84
N ASP A 412 -0.67 20.70 -50.24
CA ASP A 412 -1.05 19.47 -50.93
C ASP A 412 -2.23 19.71 -51.90
N PRO A 413 -2.04 19.45 -53.23
CA PRO A 413 -3.10 19.66 -54.20
C PRO A 413 -4.36 18.84 -53.96
N ARG A 414 -4.24 17.67 -53.35
CA ARG A 414 -5.34 16.74 -53.05
C ARG A 414 -6.29 17.32 -51.99
N LEU A 415 -5.81 18.24 -51.14
CA LEU A 415 -6.59 18.91 -50.08
C LEU A 415 -7.06 20.33 -50.49
N ARG A 416 -6.83 20.76 -51.76
CA ARG A 416 -7.21 22.09 -52.23
C ARG A 416 -8.72 22.32 -52.02
N GLY A 417 -9.07 23.37 -51.29
CA GLY A 417 -10.46 23.71 -50.98
C GLY A 417 -11.12 22.85 -49.88
N CYS A 418 -10.39 21.92 -49.28
CA CYS A 418 -10.91 21.15 -48.17
C CYS A 418 -10.90 21.93 -46.86
N PHE A 419 -9.84 22.68 -46.60
CA PHE A 419 -9.67 23.47 -45.38
C PHE A 419 -9.21 24.91 -45.73
N SER A 420 -9.69 25.88 -44.96
CA SER A 420 -9.05 27.20 -44.91
C SER A 420 -7.83 27.17 -43.99
N ALA A 421 -6.94 28.15 -44.11
CA ALA A 421 -5.80 28.29 -43.19
C ALA A 421 -6.29 28.39 -41.74
N GLN A 422 -7.34 29.16 -41.47
CA GLN A 422 -7.93 29.30 -40.12
C GLN A 422 -8.48 27.96 -39.59
N THR A 423 -9.18 27.20 -40.45
CA THR A 423 -9.68 25.86 -40.08
C THR A 423 -8.55 24.92 -39.68
N LEU A 424 -7.42 24.96 -40.40
CA LEU A 424 -6.26 24.16 -40.06
C LEU A 424 -5.58 24.63 -38.75
N ASP A 425 -5.51 25.95 -38.52
CA ASP A 425 -5.02 26.50 -37.26
C ASP A 425 -5.88 26.02 -36.07
N ASP A 426 -7.18 26.00 -36.21
CA ASP A 426 -8.13 25.52 -35.19
C ASP A 426 -8.00 23.98 -35.00
N LEU A 427 -7.83 23.19 -36.10
CA LEU A 427 -7.65 21.76 -36.03
C LEU A 427 -6.29 21.34 -35.42
N LEU A 428 -5.29 22.18 -35.59
CA LEU A 428 -3.92 21.92 -35.12
C LEU A 428 -3.63 22.59 -33.77
N ASP A 429 -4.62 23.14 -33.08
CA ASP A 429 -4.48 23.56 -31.68
C ASP A 429 -4.60 22.34 -30.74
N PRO A 430 -3.51 21.93 -30.10
CA PRO A 430 -3.53 20.77 -29.22
C PRO A 430 -4.33 21.00 -27.93
N THR A 431 -4.54 22.24 -27.53
CA THR A 431 -5.32 22.56 -26.32
C THR A 431 -6.83 22.32 -26.51
N ALA A 432 -7.29 22.37 -27.78
CA ALA A 432 -8.67 22.12 -28.13
C ALA A 432 -8.98 20.65 -28.46
N TYR A 433 -8.04 19.73 -28.24
CA TYR A 433 -8.22 18.31 -28.55
C TYR A 433 -7.85 17.37 -27.38
N THR A 434 -8.30 17.72 -26.19
CA THR A 434 -8.10 16.89 -24.97
C THR A 434 -9.31 15.98 -24.67
N GLY A 435 -10.28 15.92 -25.56
CA GLY A 435 -11.49 15.11 -25.39
C GLY A 435 -12.26 15.48 -24.13
N LEU A 436 -12.72 14.49 -23.40
CA LEU A 436 -13.47 14.59 -22.15
C LEU A 436 -12.55 14.45 -20.90
N ALA A 437 -11.27 14.78 -21.03
CA ALA A 437 -10.31 14.58 -19.94
C ALA A 437 -10.71 15.33 -18.65
N ALA A 438 -11.20 16.57 -18.76
CA ALA A 438 -11.60 17.36 -17.61
C ALA A 438 -12.86 16.81 -16.92
N GLU A 439 -13.85 16.39 -17.70
CA GLU A 439 -15.08 15.76 -17.22
C GLU A 439 -14.78 14.42 -16.52
N MET A 440 -13.84 13.64 -17.05
CA MET A 440 -13.41 12.38 -16.42
C MET A 440 -12.71 12.64 -15.09
N VAL A 441 -11.95 13.73 -14.93
CA VAL A 441 -11.42 14.15 -13.63
C VAL A 441 -12.55 14.45 -12.64
N ASP A 442 -13.59 15.17 -13.08
CA ASP A 442 -14.74 15.50 -12.22
C ASP A 442 -15.53 14.24 -11.82
N LEU A 443 -15.67 13.25 -12.71
CA LEU A 443 -16.26 11.94 -12.38
C LEU A 443 -15.50 11.22 -11.29
N VAL A 444 -14.16 11.12 -11.41
CA VAL A 444 -13.30 10.52 -10.39
C VAL A 444 -13.40 11.29 -9.07
N ALA A 445 -13.40 12.62 -9.12
CA ALA A 445 -13.54 13.45 -7.92
C ALA A 445 -14.88 13.25 -7.21
N THR A 446 -15.94 13.00 -7.96
CA THR A 446 -17.30 12.78 -7.39
C THR A 446 -17.38 11.42 -6.70
N LYS A 447 -16.82 10.34 -7.31
CA LYS A 447 -16.72 9.02 -6.69
C LYS A 447 -15.84 9.06 -5.43
N ALA A 448 -14.78 9.86 -5.50
CA ALA A 448 -13.79 10.02 -4.45
C ALA A 448 -14.28 10.80 -3.21
N ARG A 449 -15.44 11.44 -3.24
CA ARG A 449 -16.05 12.04 -2.04
C ARG A 449 -16.50 10.92 -1.10
N PRO A 450 -16.26 11.03 0.23
CA PRO A 450 -16.87 10.10 1.17
C PRO A 450 -18.37 10.03 0.84
N ARG A 451 -18.91 8.83 0.63
CA ARG A 451 -20.36 8.66 0.65
C ARG A 451 -20.80 9.27 1.97
N ALA A 452 -21.68 10.28 1.93
CA ALA A 452 -22.26 10.85 3.14
C ALA A 452 -22.74 9.67 3.97
N SER A 453 -22.21 9.53 5.18
CA SER A 453 -22.38 8.40 6.07
C SER A 453 -23.87 8.10 6.23
N GLY A 454 -24.32 7.10 5.48
CA GLY A 454 -25.47 6.31 5.82
C GLY A 454 -24.91 5.08 6.51
N ASP A 455 -25.03 5.10 7.82
CA ASP A 455 -24.98 3.98 8.77
C ASP A 455 -23.92 2.86 8.62
N GLY A 456 -22.96 2.83 9.53
CA GLY A 456 -22.47 1.59 10.13
C GLY A 456 -20.98 1.31 10.11
N ALA A 457 -20.19 1.77 9.14
CA ALA A 457 -18.78 1.35 9.02
C ALA A 457 -17.77 2.21 9.80
N GLU A 458 -18.05 3.51 9.98
CA GLU A 458 -17.16 4.37 10.80
C GLU A 458 -17.33 4.15 12.32
N ALA A 459 -18.49 3.65 12.75
CA ALA A 459 -18.73 3.30 14.15
C ALA A 459 -17.88 2.12 14.63
N VAL A 460 -17.53 1.19 13.73
CA VAL A 460 -16.72 0.00 14.06
C VAL A 460 -15.23 0.35 14.18
N MET A 461 -14.71 1.30 13.42
CA MET A 461 -13.27 1.69 13.51
C MET A 461 -13.01 2.73 14.60
N ALA A 462 -13.97 3.62 14.92
CA ALA A 462 -13.80 4.67 15.93
C ALA A 462 -13.99 4.18 17.38
N THR A 463 -14.76 3.11 17.61
CA THR A 463 -14.98 2.54 18.94
C THR A 463 -13.84 1.67 19.44
N GLN A 464 -12.90 1.27 18.61
CA GLN A 464 -11.80 0.38 18.99
C GLN A 464 -10.46 1.08 19.30
N GLY A 465 -10.34 2.37 19.01
CA GLY A 465 -9.14 3.18 19.35
C GLY A 465 -9.07 3.71 20.78
N ASN A 466 -10.16 3.59 21.56
CA ASN A 466 -10.26 4.25 22.87
C ASN A 466 -10.42 3.29 24.06
N THR A 467 -10.32 1.98 23.88
CA THR A 467 -10.53 0.99 24.95
C THR A 467 -9.27 0.62 25.73
N SER A 468 -8.10 1.10 25.34
CA SER A 468 -6.84 0.81 26.08
C SER A 468 -6.52 1.78 27.23
N GLN A 469 -7.32 2.83 27.47
CA GLN A 469 -7.10 3.77 28.58
C GLN A 469 -8.20 3.83 29.63
N SER A 470 -9.29 3.06 29.54
CA SER A 470 -10.45 3.22 30.43
C SER A 470 -10.79 2.01 31.33
N LEU A 471 -9.96 0.99 31.39
CA LEU A 471 -10.21 -0.18 32.27
C LEU A 471 -9.62 -0.03 33.71
N TYR A 472 -9.02 1.11 34.07
CA TYR A 472 -8.39 1.32 35.38
C TYR A 472 -8.95 2.50 36.19
N ALA A 473 -10.13 2.99 35.87
CA ALA A 473 -10.75 4.03 36.68
C ALA A 473 -12.23 3.71 36.90
N THR A 474 -12.55 2.89 37.91
CA THR A 474 -13.69 2.96 38.78
C THR A 474 -13.76 1.68 39.64
N GLU A 475 -13.28 1.79 40.86
CA GLU A 475 -13.91 1.28 42.07
C GLU A 475 -13.00 1.63 43.26
N GLY A 476 -13.28 2.79 43.79
CA GLY A 476 -12.85 3.23 45.09
C GLY A 476 -14.01 3.99 45.73
N MET A 477 -14.92 3.22 46.35
CA MET A 477 -15.75 3.57 47.50
C MET A 477 -16.37 2.29 48.04
#